data_4b4846ba1e80fd8f6b42a1d498cf178b
#
_entry.id   4b4846ba1e80fd8f6b42a1d498cf178b
#
_cell.length_a   1.000
_cell.length_b   1.000
_cell.length_c   1.000
_cell.angle_alpha   90.00
_cell.angle_beta   90.00
_cell.angle_gamma   90.00
#
_symmetry.space_group_name_H-M   'P 1'
#
loop_
_entity.id
_entity.type
_entity.pdbx_description
1 polymer ?
#
loop_
_entity_poly.entity_id
_entity_poly.type
_entity_poly.pdbx_seq_one_letter_code
_entity_poly.pdbx_strand_id
1 'polypeptide(L)'
;MKKILFIALVASLGVSGCLVGPKYVAPDMPGTGQYMNANTYIDTSSEVVNLKWFNLFNDTVLTSLIDTALYNNYDLRIAISRIEQSNALYGFIKADQYPAFGYSVGAGRTNTTNVPSPTDGYNEFNLTGTVSWEIDLWGKIRHSKRGAYNDYLASIEARKAIQTQLVSDVASLYFQLRDVDNKINITRRTIQSRQQSYDILSEQFAKGYIAQLDVFQVEQL
;
A
#
# COMPACT_ATOMS: atom_id res chain seq x y z
N MET A 1 11.26 44.22 44.22
CA MET A 1 11.79 42.87 44.13
C MET A 1 10.71 41.80 44.23
N LYS A 2 9.82 41.74 45.20
CA LYS A 2 8.78 40.72 45.35
C LYS A 2 7.82 40.64 44.17
N LYS A 3 7.40 41.78 43.54
CA LYS A 3 6.51 41.82 42.36
C LYS A 3 7.17 41.23 41.11
N ILE A 4 8.47 41.45 40.91
CA ILE A 4 9.26 40.91 39.77
C ILE A 4 9.42 39.39 39.93
N LEU A 5 9.66 38.93 41.16
CA LEU A 5 9.77 37.50 41.45
C LEU A 5 8.43 36.77 41.23
N PHE A 6 7.31 37.41 41.56
CA PHE A 6 5.99 36.85 41.31
C PHE A 6 5.65 36.78 39.81
N ILE A 7 5.96 37.82 39.05
CA ILE A 7 5.80 37.84 37.59
C ILE A 7 6.67 36.77 36.93
N ALA A 8 7.92 36.61 37.37
CA ALA A 8 8.82 35.56 36.86
C ALA A 8 8.31 34.16 37.20
N LEU A 9 7.72 33.94 38.39
CA LEU A 9 7.10 32.67 38.78
C LEU A 9 5.87 32.36 37.96
N VAL A 10 4.98 33.33 37.70
CA VAL A 10 3.80 33.15 36.85
C VAL A 10 4.20 32.92 35.40
N ALA A 11 5.20 33.60 34.89
CA ALA A 11 5.75 33.38 33.56
C ALA A 11 6.37 31.98 33.42
N SER A 12 7.07 31.48 34.46
CA SER A 12 7.66 30.12 34.42
C SER A 12 6.61 29.01 34.47
N LEU A 13 5.47 29.23 35.11
CA LEU A 13 4.32 28.30 35.09
C LEU A 13 3.58 28.28 33.73
N GLY A 14 3.60 29.40 32.99
CA GLY A 14 3.02 29.51 31.66
C GLY A 14 3.88 28.87 30.56
N VAL A 15 5.16 28.65 30.78
CA VAL A 15 6.12 28.09 29.82
C VAL A 15 6.16 26.54 29.86
N SER A 16 5.55 25.90 30.86
CA SER A 16 5.40 24.46 30.84
C SER A 16 4.34 24.05 29.77
N GLY A 17 4.60 24.44 28.52
CA GLY A 17 3.84 24.08 27.33
C GLY A 17 3.95 22.57 27.09
N CYS A 18 3.15 21.81 27.84
CA CYS A 18 2.97 20.40 27.58
C CYS A 18 2.44 20.26 26.14
N LEU A 19 3.04 19.37 25.39
CA LEU A 19 2.52 18.90 24.12
C LEU A 19 1.05 18.50 24.33
N VAL A 20 0.11 19.38 23.97
CA VAL A 20 -1.32 19.19 24.22
C VAL A 20 -1.86 18.24 23.16
N GLY A 21 -2.25 17.03 23.57
CA GLY A 21 -2.86 16.05 22.69
C GLY A 21 -2.81 14.64 23.27
N PRO A 22 -3.74 13.76 22.85
CA PRO A 22 -3.72 12.37 23.27
C PRO A 22 -2.46 11.66 22.76
N LYS A 23 -1.89 10.80 23.61
CA LYS A 23 -0.85 9.88 23.15
C LYS A 23 -1.52 8.78 22.32
N TYR A 24 -0.93 8.47 21.18
CA TYR A 24 -1.36 7.32 20.39
C TYR A 24 -1.19 6.03 21.21
N VAL A 25 -2.28 5.29 21.34
CA VAL A 25 -2.30 3.92 21.86
C VAL A 25 -2.76 3.05 20.73
N ALA A 26 -1.99 2.04 20.37
CA ALA A 26 -2.40 1.10 19.35
C ALA A 26 -3.70 0.40 19.79
N PRO A 27 -4.73 0.32 18.94
CA PRO A 27 -5.95 -0.41 19.27
C PRO A 27 -5.63 -1.90 19.43
N ASP A 28 -6.30 -2.56 20.38
CA ASP A 28 -6.26 -4.02 20.49
C ASP A 28 -6.81 -4.62 19.21
N MET A 29 -6.05 -5.51 18.59
CA MET A 29 -6.47 -6.20 17.36
C MET A 29 -7.54 -7.22 17.71
N PRO A 30 -8.79 -7.07 17.25
CA PRO A 30 -9.81 -8.11 17.41
C PRO A 30 -9.34 -9.36 16.63
N GLY A 31 -9.23 -10.49 17.31
CA GLY A 31 -8.87 -11.76 16.66
C GLY A 31 -7.51 -12.35 17.04
N THR A 32 -6.77 -11.74 17.97
CA THR A 32 -5.59 -12.38 18.58
C THR A 32 -5.95 -13.52 19.54
N GLY A 33 -7.25 -13.87 19.60
CA GLY A 33 -7.72 -15.10 20.28
C GLY A 33 -7.19 -16.34 19.59
N GLN A 34 -7.10 -17.42 20.32
CA GLN A 34 -6.57 -18.71 19.84
C GLN A 34 -7.30 -19.14 18.55
N TYR A 35 -6.57 -19.32 17.46
CA TYR A 35 -7.10 -19.99 16.27
C TYR A 35 -7.53 -21.41 16.60
N MET A 36 -8.55 -21.92 15.95
CA MET A 36 -9.19 -23.22 16.23
C MET A 36 -8.21 -24.41 16.31
N ASN A 37 -7.01 -24.30 15.74
CA ASN A 37 -5.96 -25.31 15.75
C ASN A 37 -4.63 -24.80 16.33
N ALA A 38 -4.64 -23.76 17.15
CA ALA A 38 -3.43 -23.16 17.72
C ALA A 38 -2.62 -24.10 18.63
N ASN A 39 -3.22 -25.21 19.11
CA ASN A 39 -2.55 -26.20 19.93
C ASN A 39 -1.77 -27.25 19.12
N THR A 40 -1.79 -27.20 17.81
CA THR A 40 -1.10 -28.17 16.95
C THR A 40 0.02 -27.46 16.18
N TYR A 41 1.20 -27.36 16.81
CA TYR A 41 2.49 -27.08 16.17
C TYR A 41 2.61 -25.83 15.29
N ILE A 42 2.07 -24.70 15.71
CA ILE A 42 2.52 -23.43 15.14
C ILE A 42 3.39 -22.78 16.21
N ASP A 43 4.70 -22.82 16.00
CA ASP A 43 5.63 -21.96 16.72
C ASP A 43 5.30 -20.50 16.33
N THR A 44 4.47 -19.85 17.16
CA THR A 44 4.06 -18.45 16.97
C THR A 44 5.20 -17.48 17.17
N SER A 45 6.38 -17.97 17.61
CA SER A 45 7.60 -17.17 17.69
C SER A 45 8.29 -16.99 16.34
N SER A 46 8.00 -17.84 15.37
CA SER A 46 8.44 -17.63 13.99
C SER A 46 7.41 -16.76 13.28
N GLU A 47 7.79 -15.54 13.01
CA GLU A 47 7.09 -14.51 12.25
C GLU A 47 6.55 -15.08 10.94
N VAL A 48 5.34 -15.67 10.97
CA VAL A 48 4.62 -16.15 9.77
C VAL A 48 4.49 -15.03 8.74
N VAL A 49 4.46 -13.78 9.21
CA VAL A 49 4.47 -12.57 8.36
C VAL A 49 5.82 -12.38 7.64
N ASN A 50 6.92 -12.92 8.18
CA ASN A 50 8.25 -12.89 7.58
C ASN A 50 8.67 -14.22 6.94
N LEU A 51 7.79 -15.23 6.92
CA LEU A 51 8.04 -16.41 6.10
C LEU A 51 8.24 -15.91 4.65
N LYS A 52 9.48 -16.04 4.21
CA LYS A 52 9.78 -15.80 2.82
C LYS A 52 8.89 -16.75 2.04
N TRP A 53 7.95 -16.24 1.27
CA TRP A 53 6.99 -17.03 0.47
C TRP A 53 7.70 -18.12 -0.37
N PHE A 54 8.99 -17.96 -0.71
CA PHE A 54 9.87 -18.97 -1.33
C PHE A 54 9.95 -20.28 -0.54
N ASN A 55 9.84 -20.22 0.79
CA ASN A 55 9.87 -21.42 1.64
C ASN A 55 8.49 -22.07 1.76
N LEU A 56 7.42 -21.35 1.38
CA LEU A 56 6.06 -21.86 1.42
C LEU A 56 5.74 -22.72 0.19
N PHE A 57 6.20 -22.29 -0.98
CA PHE A 57 5.95 -22.96 -2.25
C PHE A 57 7.23 -23.64 -2.72
N ASN A 58 7.30 -24.96 -2.58
CA ASN A 58 8.45 -25.76 -3.08
C ASN A 58 8.31 -26.06 -4.58
N ASP A 59 8.03 -25.02 -5.39
CA ASP A 59 7.83 -25.09 -6.84
C ASP A 59 8.63 -23.98 -7.53
N THR A 60 9.64 -24.40 -8.31
CA THR A 60 10.55 -23.48 -8.99
C THR A 60 9.85 -22.66 -10.10
N VAL A 61 8.85 -23.23 -10.75
CA VAL A 61 8.08 -22.54 -11.79
C VAL A 61 7.26 -21.42 -11.17
N LEU A 62 6.51 -21.73 -10.11
CA LEU A 62 5.73 -20.74 -9.38
C LEU A 62 6.61 -19.62 -8.83
N THR A 63 7.78 -19.97 -8.26
CA THR A 63 8.75 -19.00 -7.74
C THR A 63 9.20 -18.03 -8.85
N SER A 64 9.57 -18.55 -10.03
CA SER A 64 9.99 -17.73 -11.17
C SER A 64 8.88 -16.80 -11.67
N LEU A 65 7.62 -17.27 -11.68
CA LEU A 65 6.46 -16.45 -12.07
C LEU A 65 6.22 -15.32 -11.07
N ILE A 66 6.31 -15.60 -9.77
CA ILE A 66 6.16 -14.58 -8.73
C ILE A 66 7.29 -13.54 -8.83
N ASP A 67 8.54 -13.95 -8.99
CA ASP A 67 9.66 -13.02 -9.16
C ASP A 67 9.48 -12.12 -10.38
N THR A 68 9.03 -12.69 -11.50
CA THR A 68 8.73 -11.94 -12.71
C THR A 68 7.60 -10.93 -12.48
N ALA A 69 6.54 -11.34 -11.77
CA ALA A 69 5.42 -10.48 -11.44
C ALA A 69 5.86 -9.32 -10.52
N LEU A 70 6.63 -9.62 -9.47
CA LEU A 70 7.14 -8.61 -8.52
C LEU A 70 8.03 -7.58 -9.22
N TYR A 71 8.86 -8.01 -10.17
CA TYR A 71 9.75 -7.11 -10.89
C TYR A 71 9.02 -6.19 -11.87
N ASN A 72 7.98 -6.70 -12.56
CA ASN A 72 7.30 -5.98 -13.64
C ASN A 72 6.00 -5.29 -13.22
N ASN A 73 5.54 -5.47 -11.97
CA ASN A 73 4.25 -4.92 -11.54
C ASN A 73 4.30 -3.40 -11.37
N TYR A 74 3.38 -2.70 -12.05
CA TYR A 74 3.27 -1.25 -11.99
C TYR A 74 2.70 -0.75 -10.66
N ASP A 75 1.83 -1.50 -9.99
CA ASP A 75 1.27 -1.09 -8.69
C ASP A 75 2.34 -1.03 -7.61
N LEU A 76 3.31 -1.96 -7.64
CA LEU A 76 4.49 -1.89 -6.76
C LEU A 76 5.36 -0.66 -7.06
N ARG A 77 5.53 -0.31 -8.32
CA ARG A 77 6.28 0.91 -8.71
C ARG A 77 5.56 2.17 -8.26
N ILE A 78 4.23 2.22 -8.41
CA ILE A 78 3.40 3.31 -7.89
C ILE A 78 3.51 3.38 -6.36
N ALA A 79 3.48 2.25 -5.65
CA ALA A 79 3.64 2.22 -4.20
C ALA A 79 5.00 2.79 -3.76
N ILE A 80 6.09 2.48 -4.48
CA ILE A 80 7.42 3.05 -4.22
C ILE A 80 7.40 4.58 -4.40
N SER A 81 6.82 5.08 -5.49
CA SER A 81 6.70 6.53 -5.72
C SER A 81 5.85 7.22 -4.65
N ARG A 82 4.81 6.57 -4.13
CA ARG A 82 4.02 7.07 -2.99
C ARG A 82 4.82 7.14 -1.69
N ILE A 83 5.73 6.21 -1.45
CA ILE A 83 6.65 6.28 -0.31
C ILE A 83 7.57 7.50 -0.44
N GLU A 84 8.13 7.74 -1.63
CA GLU A 84 8.97 8.91 -1.91
C GLU A 84 8.19 10.21 -1.73
N GLN A 85 6.96 10.27 -2.24
CA GLN A 85 6.06 11.42 -2.05
C GLN A 85 5.77 11.67 -0.57
N SER A 86 5.42 10.65 0.20
CA SER A 86 5.15 10.78 1.65
C SER A 86 6.39 11.22 2.42
N ASN A 87 7.57 10.72 2.04
CA ASN A 87 8.84 11.13 2.64
C ASN A 87 9.17 12.61 2.31
N ALA A 88 8.92 13.04 1.08
CA ALA A 88 9.10 14.45 0.68
C ALA A 88 8.14 15.38 1.45
N LEU A 89 6.87 14.97 1.61
CA LEU A 89 5.88 15.70 2.40
C LEU A 89 6.28 15.79 3.88
N TYR A 90 6.78 14.69 4.46
CA TYR A 90 7.35 14.72 5.81
C TYR A 90 8.52 15.71 5.92
N GLY A 91 9.42 15.74 4.93
CA GLY A 91 10.53 16.70 4.85
C GLY A 91 10.03 18.14 4.78
N PHE A 92 9.02 18.41 3.97
CA PHE A 92 8.38 19.72 3.83
C PHE A 92 7.78 20.19 5.16
N ILE A 93 6.95 19.37 5.81
CA ILE A 93 6.34 19.71 7.12
C ILE A 93 7.40 19.86 8.23
N LYS A 94 8.47 19.06 8.15
CA LYS A 94 9.61 19.21 9.09
C LYS A 94 10.30 20.56 8.95
N ALA A 95 10.31 21.15 7.74
CA ALA A 95 10.94 22.45 7.48
C ALA A 95 10.22 23.60 8.21
N ASP A 96 8.93 23.48 8.50
CA ASP A 96 8.15 24.48 9.25
C ASP A 96 8.67 24.72 10.68
N GLN A 97 9.53 23.84 11.20
CA GLN A 97 10.21 24.04 12.50
C GLN A 97 11.30 25.11 12.44
N TYR A 98 11.72 25.53 11.24
CA TYR A 98 12.83 26.46 11.01
C TYR A 98 12.33 27.77 10.42
N PRO A 99 13.06 28.90 10.61
CA PRO A 99 12.76 30.15 9.94
C PRO A 99 12.75 30.00 8.42
N ALA A 100 11.72 30.55 7.77
CA ALA A 100 11.65 30.66 6.32
C ALA A 100 12.19 32.03 5.87
N PHE A 101 13.05 32.02 4.87
CA PHE A 101 13.65 33.21 4.26
C PHE A 101 13.07 33.39 2.86
N GLY A 102 12.55 34.56 2.60
CA GLY A 102 12.05 34.93 1.28
C GLY A 102 12.72 36.21 0.78
N TYR A 103 12.73 36.37 -0.52
CA TYR A 103 13.09 37.64 -1.15
C TYR A 103 12.13 37.93 -2.31
N SER A 104 11.86 39.20 -2.54
CA SER A 104 11.12 39.65 -3.70
C SER A 104 11.84 40.81 -4.35
N VAL A 105 11.86 40.78 -5.68
CA VAL A 105 12.43 41.87 -6.51
C VAL A 105 11.31 42.34 -7.43
N GLY A 106 11.04 43.61 -7.41
CA GLY A 106 10.07 44.22 -8.28
C GLY A 106 10.68 45.40 -9.04
N ALA A 107 10.30 45.55 -10.29
CA ALA A 107 10.60 46.74 -11.12
C ALA A 107 9.29 47.17 -11.78
N GLY A 108 8.97 48.44 -11.64
CA GLY A 108 7.74 49.00 -12.18
C GLY A 108 7.93 50.45 -12.64
N ARG A 109 6.99 50.94 -13.41
CA ARG A 109 6.84 52.36 -13.70
C ARG A 109 5.48 52.79 -13.18
N THR A 110 5.46 53.75 -12.30
CA THR A 110 4.24 54.29 -11.70
C THR A 110 4.00 55.70 -12.22
N ASN A 111 2.80 55.99 -12.69
CA ASN A 111 2.33 57.31 -13.06
C ASN A 111 1.57 57.93 -11.90
N THR A 112 1.94 59.12 -11.48
CA THR A 112 1.36 59.80 -10.31
C THR A 112 0.09 60.57 -10.59
N THR A 113 -0.32 60.68 -11.83
CA THR A 113 -1.53 61.46 -12.20
C THR A 113 -2.56 60.58 -12.92
N ASN A 114 -3.84 60.79 -12.58
CA ASN A 114 -4.97 60.14 -13.28
C ASN A 114 -5.17 60.64 -14.72
N VAL A 115 -4.29 61.50 -15.21
CA VAL A 115 -4.28 62.04 -16.58
C VAL A 115 -3.05 61.47 -17.28
N PRO A 116 -3.19 60.83 -18.44
CA PRO A 116 -2.02 60.30 -19.16
C PRO A 116 -1.13 61.45 -19.66
N SER A 117 -0.03 61.68 -18.98
CA SER A 117 1.06 62.56 -19.45
C SER A 117 2.31 61.71 -19.68
N PRO A 118 2.98 61.81 -20.83
CA PRO A 118 4.16 61.02 -21.14
C PRO A 118 5.36 61.29 -20.24
N THR A 119 5.30 62.34 -19.40
CA THR A 119 6.45 62.84 -18.63
C THR A 119 6.35 62.61 -17.12
N ASP A 120 5.19 62.16 -16.59
CA ASP A 120 4.95 62.13 -15.14
C ASP A 120 5.03 60.70 -14.53
N GLY A 121 5.91 59.86 -15.05
CA GLY A 121 6.15 58.55 -14.48
C GLY A 121 7.56 58.44 -13.90
N TYR A 122 7.68 57.77 -12.75
CA TYR A 122 8.98 57.37 -12.19
C TYR A 122 9.13 55.85 -12.26
N ASN A 123 10.37 55.41 -12.39
CA ASN A 123 10.70 53.99 -12.30
C ASN A 123 10.89 53.65 -10.83
N GLU A 124 10.22 52.60 -10.43
CA GLU A 124 10.33 52.03 -9.04
C GLU A 124 11.06 50.72 -9.13
N PHE A 125 12.06 50.60 -8.26
CA PHE A 125 12.77 49.32 -8.04
C PHE A 125 12.67 48.98 -6.56
N ASN A 126 12.13 47.80 -6.24
CA ASN A 126 12.04 47.34 -4.88
C ASN A 126 12.78 46.01 -4.72
N LEU A 127 13.51 45.87 -3.62
CA LEU A 127 14.11 44.63 -3.18
C LEU A 127 13.73 44.47 -1.69
N THR A 128 12.99 43.40 -1.42
CA THR A 128 12.51 43.13 -0.07
C THR A 128 12.99 41.75 0.36
N GLY A 129 13.65 41.66 1.50
CA GLY A 129 13.94 40.42 2.21
C GLY A 129 12.91 40.19 3.32
N THR A 130 12.39 38.97 3.41
CA THR A 130 11.45 38.60 4.48
C THR A 130 11.98 37.42 5.27
N VAL A 131 11.76 37.43 6.59
CA VAL A 131 12.02 36.29 7.48
C VAL A 131 10.72 36.03 8.22
N SER A 132 10.22 34.78 8.16
CA SER A 132 9.05 34.37 8.92
C SER A 132 9.36 33.12 9.71
N TRP A 133 8.91 33.06 10.95
CA TRP A 133 9.09 31.92 11.83
C TRP A 133 7.93 31.80 12.81
N GLU A 134 7.30 30.62 12.84
CA GLU A 134 6.27 30.28 13.80
C GLU A 134 6.91 29.50 14.97
N ILE A 135 6.95 30.12 16.16
CA ILE A 135 7.46 29.45 17.35
C ILE A 135 6.43 28.45 17.85
N ASP A 136 6.80 27.16 17.89
CA ASP A 136 5.89 26.07 18.26
C ASP A 136 5.77 25.90 19.79
N LEU A 137 5.09 26.84 20.44
CA LEU A 137 4.90 26.83 21.90
C LEU A 137 4.02 25.65 22.36
N TRP A 138 2.94 25.38 21.63
CA TRP A 138 1.95 24.35 21.97
C TRP A 138 2.11 23.02 21.23
N GLY A 139 3.12 22.88 20.39
CA GLY A 139 3.43 21.63 19.71
C GLY A 139 2.63 21.37 18.45
N LYS A 140 1.97 22.35 17.84
CA LYS A 140 1.23 22.25 16.59
C LYS A 140 2.10 21.66 15.46
N ILE A 141 3.27 22.27 15.23
CA ILE A 141 4.22 21.84 14.17
C ILE A 141 4.81 20.46 14.52
N ARG A 142 5.14 20.22 15.79
CA ARG A 142 5.64 18.91 16.25
C ARG A 142 4.62 17.80 16.06
N HIS A 143 3.33 18.07 16.32
CA HIS A 143 2.26 17.09 16.05
C HIS A 143 2.05 16.85 14.55
N SER A 144 2.03 17.92 13.74
CA SER A 144 1.92 17.83 12.29
C SER A 144 3.05 16.99 11.69
N LYS A 145 4.29 17.26 12.12
CA LYS A 145 5.48 16.48 11.73
C LYS A 145 5.36 15.00 12.12
N ARG A 146 4.84 14.70 13.34
CA ARG A 146 4.64 13.32 13.78
C ARG A 146 3.56 12.63 12.94
N GLY A 147 2.47 13.34 12.61
CA GLY A 147 1.44 12.84 11.68
C GLY A 147 2.03 12.47 10.33
N ALA A 148 2.73 13.38 9.68
CA ALA A 148 3.38 13.14 8.40
C ALA A 148 4.42 12.00 8.43
N TYR A 149 5.14 11.85 9.53
CA TYR A 149 6.06 10.73 9.71
C TYR A 149 5.31 9.38 9.80
N ASN A 150 4.18 9.35 10.52
CA ASN A 150 3.35 8.15 10.59
C ASN A 150 2.72 7.80 9.23
N ASP A 151 2.33 8.81 8.44
CA ASP A 151 1.83 8.61 7.06
C ASP A 151 2.93 8.03 6.16
N TYR A 152 4.17 8.50 6.32
CA TYR A 152 5.32 7.90 5.64
C TYR A 152 5.50 6.42 6.03
N LEU A 153 5.45 6.08 7.33
CA LEU A 153 5.54 4.68 7.79
C LEU A 153 4.36 3.84 7.25
N ALA A 154 3.15 4.39 7.28
CA ALA A 154 1.96 3.73 6.72
C ALA A 154 2.12 3.41 5.23
N SER A 155 2.75 4.30 4.44
CA SER A 155 3.01 4.06 3.02
C SER A 155 3.99 2.89 2.78
N ILE A 156 4.95 2.68 3.68
CA ILE A 156 5.87 1.53 3.63
C ILE A 156 5.11 0.22 3.88
N GLU A 157 4.21 0.20 4.88
CA GLU A 157 3.39 -0.99 5.16
C GLU A 157 2.37 -1.26 4.05
N ALA A 158 1.78 -0.21 3.45
CA ALA A 158 0.91 -0.35 2.29
C ALA A 158 1.61 -1.01 1.09
N ARG A 159 2.89 -0.69 0.83
CA ARG A 159 3.67 -1.39 -0.20
C ARG A 159 3.80 -2.89 0.11
N LYS A 160 4.06 -3.26 1.38
CA LYS A 160 4.16 -4.67 1.78
C LYS A 160 2.83 -5.41 1.55
N ALA A 161 1.69 -4.76 1.85
CA ALA A 161 0.37 -5.33 1.60
C ALA A 161 0.14 -5.60 0.10
N ILE A 162 0.48 -4.64 -0.78
CA ILE A 162 0.40 -4.82 -2.25
C ILE A 162 1.29 -5.99 -2.70
N GLN A 163 2.49 -6.09 -2.16
CA GLN A 163 3.41 -7.18 -2.48
C GLN A 163 2.84 -8.55 -2.08
N THR A 164 2.27 -8.65 -0.88
CA THR A 164 1.65 -9.89 -0.38
C THR A 164 0.45 -10.28 -1.23
N GLN A 165 -0.39 -9.30 -1.59
CA GLN A 165 -1.55 -9.53 -2.45
C GLN A 165 -1.13 -10.07 -3.82
N LEU A 166 -0.13 -9.44 -4.45
CA LEU A 166 0.37 -9.88 -5.75
C LEU A 166 0.90 -11.32 -5.73
N VAL A 167 1.66 -11.69 -4.69
CA VAL A 167 2.15 -13.07 -4.50
C VAL A 167 0.98 -14.04 -4.38
N SER A 168 -0.04 -13.68 -3.59
CA SER A 168 -1.25 -14.51 -3.41
C SER A 168 -2.03 -14.69 -4.72
N ASP A 169 -2.18 -13.62 -5.49
CA ASP A 169 -2.92 -13.64 -6.76
C ASP A 169 -2.22 -14.53 -7.80
N VAL A 170 -0.89 -14.38 -7.95
CA VAL A 170 -0.11 -15.20 -8.87
C VAL A 170 -0.16 -16.67 -8.46
N ALA A 171 -0.01 -16.98 -7.17
CA ALA A 171 -0.10 -18.35 -6.67
C ALA A 171 -1.50 -18.96 -6.91
N SER A 172 -2.55 -18.20 -6.63
CA SER A 172 -3.92 -18.64 -6.84
C SER A 172 -4.22 -18.95 -8.31
N LEU A 173 -3.81 -18.07 -9.21
CA LEU A 173 -3.98 -18.26 -10.65
C LEU A 173 -3.16 -19.45 -11.17
N TYR A 174 -1.95 -19.65 -10.65
CA TYR A 174 -1.12 -20.81 -11.00
C TYR A 174 -1.80 -22.13 -10.62
N PHE A 175 -2.31 -22.23 -9.38
CA PHE A 175 -3.00 -23.45 -8.95
C PHE A 175 -4.32 -23.66 -9.67
N GLN A 176 -5.05 -22.60 -10.01
CA GLN A 176 -6.25 -22.70 -10.86
C GLN A 176 -5.92 -23.25 -12.25
N LEU A 177 -4.83 -22.77 -12.85
CA LEU A 177 -4.37 -23.29 -14.14
C LEU A 177 -4.02 -24.79 -14.04
N ARG A 178 -3.30 -25.20 -13.00
CA ARG A 178 -2.97 -26.60 -12.75
C ARG A 178 -4.20 -27.48 -12.56
N ASP A 179 -5.24 -26.95 -11.89
CA ASP A 179 -6.51 -27.64 -11.72
C ASP A 179 -7.22 -27.85 -13.07
N VAL A 180 -7.26 -26.80 -13.91
CA VAL A 180 -7.83 -26.91 -15.27
C VAL A 180 -7.07 -27.91 -16.12
N ASP A 181 -5.74 -27.91 -16.10
CA ASP A 181 -4.92 -28.91 -16.81
C ASP A 181 -5.23 -30.35 -16.35
N ASN A 182 -5.39 -30.54 -15.03
CA ASN A 182 -5.78 -31.85 -14.50
C ASN A 182 -7.19 -32.26 -14.95
N LYS A 183 -8.15 -31.32 -14.96
CA LYS A 183 -9.51 -31.57 -15.47
C LYS A 183 -9.49 -31.99 -16.95
N ILE A 184 -8.70 -31.32 -17.78
CA ILE A 184 -8.52 -31.70 -19.18
C ILE A 184 -7.96 -33.10 -19.29
N ASN A 185 -6.96 -33.48 -18.51
CA ASN A 185 -6.36 -34.81 -18.55
C ASN A 185 -7.34 -35.90 -18.06
N ILE A 186 -8.15 -35.59 -17.04
CA ILE A 186 -9.21 -36.51 -16.57
C ILE A 186 -10.28 -36.68 -17.64
N THR A 187 -10.75 -35.57 -18.22
CA THR A 187 -11.76 -35.60 -19.28
C THR A 187 -11.30 -36.43 -20.50
N ARG A 188 -10.06 -36.25 -20.96
CA ARG A 188 -9.48 -37.02 -22.06
C ARG A 188 -9.50 -38.53 -21.76
N ARG A 189 -9.07 -38.92 -20.54
CA ARG A 189 -9.10 -40.31 -20.10
C ARG A 189 -10.52 -40.86 -19.99
N THR A 190 -11.47 -40.04 -19.53
CA THR A 190 -12.89 -40.42 -19.48
C THR A 190 -13.47 -40.66 -20.86
N ILE A 191 -13.21 -39.78 -21.83
CA ILE A 191 -13.61 -39.94 -23.22
C ILE A 191 -13.06 -41.26 -23.80
N GLN A 192 -11.77 -41.54 -23.59
CA GLN A 192 -11.15 -42.76 -24.06
C GLN A 192 -11.81 -44.01 -23.44
N SER A 193 -12.08 -43.99 -22.13
CA SER A 193 -12.76 -45.09 -21.46
C SER A 193 -14.20 -45.29 -21.95
N ARG A 194 -14.93 -44.19 -22.19
CA ARG A 194 -16.29 -44.21 -22.74
C ARG A 194 -16.31 -44.79 -24.17
N GLN A 195 -15.36 -44.36 -25.00
CA GLN A 195 -15.24 -44.91 -26.36
C GLN A 195 -14.98 -46.42 -26.35
N GLN A 196 -14.08 -46.90 -25.48
CA GLN A 196 -13.84 -48.34 -25.34
C GLN A 196 -15.10 -49.09 -24.90
N SER A 197 -15.86 -48.54 -23.96
CA SER A 197 -17.12 -49.14 -23.52
C SER A 197 -18.16 -49.22 -24.65
N TYR A 198 -18.28 -48.12 -25.43
CA TYR A 198 -19.14 -48.06 -26.59
C TYR A 198 -18.74 -49.10 -27.64
N ASP A 199 -17.45 -49.22 -27.97
CA ASP A 199 -16.95 -50.19 -28.95
C ASP A 199 -17.26 -51.64 -28.51
N ILE A 200 -17.05 -51.97 -27.23
CA ILE A 200 -17.36 -53.32 -26.67
C ILE A 200 -18.85 -53.62 -26.75
N LEU A 201 -19.72 -52.67 -26.32
CA LEU A 201 -21.17 -52.88 -26.35
C LEU A 201 -21.71 -52.91 -27.78
N SER A 202 -21.18 -52.13 -28.68
CA SER A 202 -21.52 -52.17 -30.11
C SER A 202 -21.16 -53.51 -30.74
N GLU A 203 -20.01 -54.11 -30.40
CA GLU A 203 -19.62 -55.44 -30.83
C GLU A 203 -20.51 -56.54 -30.22
N GLN A 204 -20.88 -56.45 -28.96
CA GLN A 204 -21.82 -57.35 -28.29
C GLN A 204 -23.23 -57.29 -28.92
N PHE A 205 -23.71 -56.10 -29.27
CA PHE A 205 -24.97 -55.92 -29.99
C PHE A 205 -24.92 -56.56 -31.38
N ALA A 206 -23.84 -56.32 -32.13
CA ALA A 206 -23.67 -56.93 -33.46
C ALA A 206 -23.69 -58.48 -33.44
N LYS A 207 -23.24 -59.05 -32.28
CA LYS A 207 -23.26 -60.50 -32.04
C LYS A 207 -24.62 -61.01 -31.45
N GLY A 208 -25.56 -60.12 -31.18
CA GLY A 208 -26.90 -60.47 -30.65
C GLY A 208 -26.90 -60.74 -29.13
N TYR A 209 -25.87 -60.36 -28.36
CA TYR A 209 -25.77 -60.62 -26.92
C TYR A 209 -26.50 -59.58 -26.05
N ILE A 210 -26.70 -58.36 -26.54
CA ILE A 210 -27.37 -57.28 -25.80
C ILE A 210 -28.42 -56.58 -26.66
N ALA A 211 -29.28 -55.76 -26.00
CA ALA A 211 -30.31 -54.98 -26.68
C ALA A 211 -29.75 -53.70 -27.26
N GLN A 212 -30.35 -53.15 -28.29
CA GLN A 212 -29.97 -51.87 -28.89
C GLN A 212 -30.08 -50.72 -27.89
N LEU A 213 -30.99 -50.81 -26.93
CA LEU A 213 -31.18 -49.85 -25.87
C LEU A 213 -29.89 -49.63 -25.02
N ASP A 214 -29.17 -50.73 -24.77
CA ASP A 214 -27.93 -50.70 -23.96
C ASP A 214 -26.82 -49.89 -24.68
N VAL A 215 -26.74 -50.00 -26.02
CA VAL A 215 -25.80 -49.19 -26.83
C VAL A 215 -26.19 -47.72 -26.80
N PHE A 216 -27.48 -47.39 -26.97
CA PHE A 216 -27.94 -45.99 -26.90
C PHE A 216 -27.71 -45.35 -25.54
N GLN A 217 -27.83 -46.10 -24.45
CA GLN A 217 -27.56 -45.58 -23.11
C GLN A 217 -26.08 -45.17 -22.94
N VAL A 218 -25.17 -45.91 -23.53
CA VAL A 218 -23.72 -45.57 -23.45
C VAL A 218 -23.34 -44.46 -24.42
N GLU A 219 -24.02 -44.33 -25.55
CA GLU A 219 -23.83 -43.24 -26.51
C GLU A 219 -24.21 -41.87 -25.94
N GLN A 220 -25.17 -41.82 -25.00
CA GLN A 220 -25.64 -40.60 -24.36
C GLN A 220 -24.77 -40.13 -23.17
N LEU A 221 -23.79 -40.91 -22.74
CA LEU A 221 -22.92 -40.61 -21.61
C LEU A 221 -21.63 -39.92 -22.01
#